data_d887687ece991edaebd7ad49282c4f47
#
_entry.id   d887687ece991edaebd7ad49282c4f47
#
_cell.length_a   1.000
_cell.length_b   1.000
_cell.length_c   1.000
_cell.angle_alpha   90.00
_cell.angle_beta   90.00
_cell.angle_gamma   90.00
#
_symmetry.space_group_name_H-M   'P 1'
#
loop_
_entity.id
_entity.type
_entity.pdbx_description
1 polymer ?
#
loop_
_entity_poly.entity_id
_entity_poly.type
_entity_poly.pdbx_seq_one_letter_code
_entity_poly.pdbx_strand_id
1 'polypeptide(L)'
;DRESLLTLVPFLDEETVGELATQLAQEGGDVTGLVPFMAEEKVDELALLLEQNGKDTVALAPFMSEEAVGRLTELRAKNGRSIGELLPFAGEEKLGEVALAKVLRGEDVTAMLPFLGDKALGAITKEKLARGESITELLPFLDDSTLREYVKKALGR
;
A
#
# COMPACT_ATOMS: atom_id res chain seq x y z
N ASP A 1 -7.23 16.44 30.86
CA ASP A 1 -6.01 15.63 30.81
C ASP A 1 -6.13 14.56 29.75
N ARG A 2 -5.18 14.50 28.81
CA ARG A 2 -5.16 13.56 27.69
C ARG A 2 -5.10 12.09 28.15
N GLU A 3 -4.34 11.80 29.18
CA GLU A 3 -4.24 10.44 29.73
C GLU A 3 -5.58 9.95 30.26
N SER A 4 -6.34 10.82 30.93
CA SER A 4 -7.67 10.50 31.42
C SER A 4 -8.66 10.25 30.29
N LEU A 5 -8.56 10.98 29.19
CA LEU A 5 -9.38 10.77 27.99
C LEU A 5 -9.10 9.42 27.34
N LEU A 6 -7.83 9.03 27.26
CA LEU A 6 -7.43 7.74 26.68
C LEU A 6 -8.00 6.55 27.47
N THR A 7 -8.13 6.68 28.79
CA THR A 7 -8.73 5.62 29.62
C THR A 7 -10.22 5.44 29.38
N LEU A 8 -10.90 6.45 28.86
CA LEU A 8 -12.33 6.42 28.55
C LEU A 8 -12.63 5.89 27.15
N VAL A 9 -11.64 5.88 26.25
CA VAL A 9 -11.82 5.51 24.84
C VAL A 9 -12.52 4.16 24.64
N PRO A 10 -12.19 3.06 25.38
CA PRO A 10 -12.88 1.78 25.21
C PRO A 10 -14.37 1.82 25.52
N PHE A 11 -14.84 2.85 26.20
CA PHE A 11 -16.24 3.02 26.62
C PHE A 11 -17.01 4.02 25.75
N LEU A 12 -16.34 4.68 24.82
CA LEU A 12 -16.94 5.63 23.89
C LEU A 12 -17.41 4.92 22.61
N ASP A 13 -18.40 5.50 21.95
CA ASP A 13 -18.82 5.04 20.64
C ASP A 13 -17.77 5.39 19.57
N GLU A 14 -17.80 4.65 18.47
CA GLU A 14 -16.82 4.79 17.38
C GLU A 14 -16.80 6.20 16.77
N GLU A 15 -17.96 6.83 16.68
CA GLU A 15 -18.10 8.18 16.12
C GLU A 15 -17.39 9.21 16.98
N THR A 16 -17.63 9.16 18.29
CA THR A 16 -16.97 10.05 19.27
C THR A 16 -15.46 9.86 19.27
N VAL A 17 -14.99 8.62 19.21
CA VAL A 17 -13.55 8.32 19.12
C VAL A 17 -12.97 8.89 17.81
N GLY A 18 -13.71 8.75 16.71
CA GLY A 18 -13.30 9.30 15.40
C GLY A 18 -13.15 10.82 15.42
N GLU A 19 -14.10 11.52 16.05
CA GLU A 19 -14.03 12.98 16.22
C GLU A 19 -12.84 13.41 17.06
N LEU A 20 -12.64 12.70 18.18
CA LEU A 20 -11.51 12.96 19.08
C LEU A 20 -10.17 12.75 18.37
N ALA A 21 -10.04 11.67 17.60
CA ALA A 21 -8.84 11.36 16.84
C ALA A 21 -8.57 12.44 15.76
N THR A 22 -9.60 12.88 15.07
CA THR A 22 -9.47 13.94 14.06
C THR A 22 -8.99 15.25 14.68
N GLN A 23 -9.58 15.64 15.78
CA GLN A 23 -9.16 16.84 16.51
C GLN A 23 -7.71 16.74 16.99
N LEU A 24 -7.37 15.60 17.59
CA LEU A 24 -6.02 15.35 18.10
C LEU A 24 -4.99 15.40 16.97
N ALA A 25 -5.32 14.83 15.79
CA ALA A 25 -4.45 14.87 14.61
C ALA A 25 -4.24 16.30 14.12
N GLN A 26 -5.30 17.13 14.12
CA GLN A 26 -5.21 18.54 13.73
C GLN A 26 -4.29 19.33 14.65
N GLU A 27 -4.25 18.96 15.92
CA GLU A 27 -3.36 19.54 16.93
C GLU A 27 -1.93 18.98 16.89
N GLY A 28 -1.67 18.03 15.98
CA GLY A 28 -0.36 17.40 15.84
C GLY A 28 -0.07 16.31 16.87
N GLY A 29 -1.10 15.82 17.58
CA GLY A 29 -0.97 14.75 18.56
C GLY A 29 -0.92 13.35 17.94
N ASP A 30 -0.48 12.38 18.74
CA ASP A 30 -0.45 10.97 18.34
C ASP A 30 -1.84 10.34 18.49
N VAL A 31 -2.36 9.78 17.40
CA VAL A 31 -3.70 9.15 17.34
C VAL A 31 -3.66 7.63 17.42
N THR A 32 -2.48 7.04 17.46
CA THR A 32 -2.30 5.58 17.38
C THR A 32 -3.10 4.81 18.42
N GLY A 33 -3.17 5.31 19.63
CA GLY A 33 -3.94 4.69 20.72
C GLY A 33 -5.46 4.71 20.54
N LEU A 34 -5.98 5.57 19.66
CA LEU A 34 -7.41 5.70 19.38
C LEU A 34 -7.87 4.82 18.21
N VAL A 35 -6.97 4.49 17.31
CA VAL A 35 -7.27 3.81 16.06
C VAL A 35 -8.03 2.48 16.24
N PRO A 36 -7.68 1.58 17.19
CA PRO A 36 -8.41 0.33 17.38
C PRO A 36 -9.89 0.49 17.76
N PHE A 37 -10.28 1.68 18.23
CA PHE A 37 -11.63 1.99 18.69
C PHE A 37 -12.44 2.83 17.72
N MET A 38 -11.87 3.12 16.55
CA MET A 38 -12.50 3.91 15.50
C MET A 38 -13.19 3.02 14.46
N ALA A 39 -14.19 3.57 13.79
CA ALA A 39 -14.75 2.96 12.60
C ALA A 39 -13.70 2.93 11.48
N GLU A 40 -13.64 1.84 10.73
CA GLU A 40 -12.66 1.66 9.64
C GLU A 40 -12.65 2.83 8.66
N GLU A 41 -13.81 3.32 8.25
CA GLU A 41 -13.95 4.47 7.34
C GLU A 41 -13.25 5.72 7.87
N LYS A 42 -13.36 5.95 9.18
CA LYS A 42 -12.71 7.09 9.83
C LYS A 42 -11.21 6.93 9.92
N VAL A 43 -10.73 5.71 10.14
CA VAL A 43 -9.29 5.40 10.10
C VAL A 43 -8.76 5.68 8.69
N ASP A 44 -9.47 5.27 7.65
CA ASP A 44 -9.10 5.50 6.25
C ASP A 44 -8.95 7.00 5.95
N GLU A 45 -9.96 7.80 6.31
CA GLU A 45 -9.95 9.25 6.13
C GLU A 45 -8.78 9.90 6.88
N LEU A 46 -8.59 9.51 8.12
CA LEU A 46 -7.53 10.04 8.97
C LEU A 46 -6.13 9.73 8.41
N ALA A 47 -5.93 8.51 7.96
CA ALA A 47 -4.65 8.08 7.37
C ALA A 47 -4.29 8.90 6.14
N LEU A 48 -5.24 9.11 5.24
CA LEU A 48 -5.00 9.92 4.04
C LEU A 48 -4.69 11.38 4.39
N LEU A 49 -5.41 11.94 5.35
CA LEU A 49 -5.15 13.29 5.84
C LEU A 49 -3.74 13.43 6.43
N LEU A 50 -3.36 12.48 7.29
CA LEU A 50 -2.02 12.47 7.91
C LEU A 50 -0.93 12.34 6.85
N GLU A 51 -1.11 11.48 5.85
CA GLU A 51 -0.14 11.32 4.77
C GLU A 51 0.03 12.60 3.96
N GLN A 52 -1.06 13.29 3.64
CA GLN A 52 -1.03 14.57 2.93
C GLN A 52 -0.25 15.64 3.72
N ASN A 53 -0.27 15.55 5.05
CA ASN A 53 0.45 16.45 5.94
C ASN A 53 1.88 15.97 6.27
N GLY A 54 2.35 14.93 5.59
CA GLY A 54 3.71 14.42 5.75
C GLY A 54 3.94 13.65 7.05
N LYS A 55 2.87 13.19 7.71
CA LYS A 55 2.96 12.41 8.94
C LYS A 55 3.08 10.91 8.65
N ASP A 56 3.60 10.16 9.61
CA ASP A 56 3.69 8.70 9.48
C ASP A 56 2.33 8.05 9.67
N THR A 57 1.97 7.16 8.75
CA THR A 57 0.66 6.49 8.72
C THR A 57 0.77 4.97 8.78
N VAL A 58 1.97 4.42 8.83
CA VAL A 58 2.19 2.96 8.80
C VAL A 58 1.45 2.25 9.93
N ALA A 59 1.44 2.82 11.13
CA ALA A 59 0.77 2.24 12.29
C ALA A 59 -0.76 2.11 12.13
N LEU A 60 -1.36 2.85 11.20
CA LEU A 60 -2.78 2.81 10.93
C LEU A 60 -3.17 1.70 9.93
N ALA A 61 -2.23 1.22 9.14
CA ALA A 61 -2.50 0.26 8.06
C ALA A 61 -3.27 -0.99 8.50
N PRO A 62 -2.97 -1.65 9.65
CA PRO A 62 -3.73 -2.83 10.07
C PRO A 62 -5.22 -2.56 10.36
N PHE A 63 -5.59 -1.32 10.56
CA PHE A 63 -6.97 -0.90 10.91
C PHE A 63 -7.70 -0.24 9.74
N MET A 64 -7.04 -0.13 8.60
CA MET A 64 -7.59 0.46 7.38
C MET A 64 -8.22 -0.60 6.47
N SER A 65 -9.12 -0.16 5.59
CA SER A 65 -9.59 -1.00 4.50
C SER A 65 -8.46 -1.26 3.51
N GLU A 66 -8.52 -2.40 2.85
CA GLU A 66 -7.55 -2.78 1.81
C GLU A 66 -7.48 -1.74 0.69
N GLU A 67 -8.63 -1.22 0.29
CA GLU A 67 -8.74 -0.16 -0.72
C GLU A 67 -8.00 1.11 -0.28
N ALA A 68 -8.21 1.54 0.95
CA ALA A 68 -7.57 2.75 1.47
C ALA A 68 -6.05 2.58 1.62
N VAL A 69 -5.59 1.40 2.05
CA VAL A 69 -4.14 1.10 2.07
C VAL A 69 -3.56 1.16 0.67
N GLY A 70 -4.30 0.68 -0.33
CA GLY A 70 -3.90 0.78 -1.74
C GLY A 70 -3.72 2.23 -2.19
N ARG A 71 -4.67 3.11 -1.85
CA ARG A 71 -4.58 4.55 -2.15
C ARG A 71 -3.42 5.21 -1.43
N LEU A 72 -3.21 4.84 -0.17
CA LEU A 72 -2.09 5.34 0.63
C LEU A 72 -0.76 4.94 0.00
N THR A 73 -0.65 3.68 -0.43
CA THR A 73 0.54 3.15 -1.12
C THR A 73 0.82 3.94 -2.40
N GLU A 74 -0.21 4.18 -3.20
CA GLU A 74 -0.09 4.96 -4.43
C GLU A 74 0.37 6.39 -4.16
N LEU A 75 -0.22 7.05 -3.15
CA LEU A 75 0.13 8.41 -2.77
C LEU A 75 1.59 8.50 -2.29
N ARG A 76 2.01 7.56 -1.44
CA ARG A 76 3.39 7.50 -0.96
C ARG A 76 4.38 7.26 -2.10
N ALA A 77 4.05 6.35 -3.01
CA ALA A 77 4.90 6.06 -4.18
C ALA A 77 5.08 7.30 -5.06
N LYS A 78 4.01 8.03 -5.33
CA LYS A 78 4.06 9.28 -6.11
C LYS A 78 4.92 10.35 -5.44
N ASN A 79 4.92 10.38 -4.11
CA ASN A 79 5.69 11.35 -3.34
C ASN A 79 7.12 10.88 -3.02
N GLY A 80 7.55 9.75 -3.59
CA GLY A 80 8.87 9.20 -3.39
C GLY A 80 9.12 8.63 -1.99
N ARG A 81 8.06 8.36 -1.22
CA ARG A 81 8.16 7.81 0.13
C ARG A 81 8.13 6.28 0.10
N SER A 82 8.73 5.65 1.12
CA SER A 82 8.78 4.19 1.23
C SER A 82 7.37 3.58 1.37
N ILE A 83 7.12 2.47 0.66
CA ILE A 83 5.87 1.73 0.70
C ILE A 83 6.03 0.32 1.27
N GLY A 84 7.26 -0.10 1.59
CA GLY A 84 7.56 -1.49 1.99
C GLY A 84 6.71 -2.01 3.14
N GLU A 85 6.47 -1.20 4.14
CA GLU A 85 5.72 -1.57 5.33
C GLU A 85 4.20 -1.67 5.09
N LEU A 86 3.70 -1.08 4.00
CA LEU A 86 2.29 -1.13 3.62
C LEU A 86 1.94 -2.34 2.76
N LEU A 87 2.92 -2.98 2.13
CA LEU A 87 2.69 -4.04 1.15
C LEU A 87 1.82 -5.19 1.66
N PRO A 88 2.01 -5.70 2.91
CA PRO A 88 1.16 -6.78 3.42
C PRO A 88 -0.32 -6.40 3.59
N PHE A 89 -0.63 -5.12 3.67
CA PHE A 89 -1.99 -4.62 3.94
C PHE A 89 -2.70 -4.10 2.70
N ALA A 90 -1.98 -3.87 1.62
CA ALA A 90 -2.55 -3.41 0.36
C ALA A 90 -3.08 -4.58 -0.46
N GLY A 91 -4.15 -4.35 -1.21
CA GLY A 91 -4.72 -5.33 -2.11
C GLY A 91 -3.81 -5.64 -3.28
N GLU A 92 -3.81 -6.89 -3.69
CA GLU A 92 -3.00 -7.41 -4.79
C GLU A 92 -3.19 -6.62 -6.09
N GLU A 93 -4.43 -6.29 -6.43
CA GLU A 93 -4.78 -5.53 -7.63
C GLU A 93 -4.17 -4.12 -7.62
N LYS A 94 -4.33 -3.40 -6.51
CA LYS A 94 -3.80 -2.05 -6.38
C LYS A 94 -2.27 -2.03 -6.36
N LEU A 95 -1.67 -3.02 -5.71
CA LEU A 95 -0.21 -3.18 -5.74
C LEU A 95 0.29 -3.44 -7.16
N GLY A 96 -0.45 -4.20 -7.95
CA GLY A 96 -0.14 -4.44 -9.35
C GLY A 96 -0.11 -3.14 -10.16
N GLU A 97 -1.09 -2.27 -9.96
CA GLU A 97 -1.14 -0.95 -10.60
C GLU A 97 0.04 -0.08 -10.20
N VAL A 98 0.35 -0.03 -8.91
CA VAL A 98 1.48 0.75 -8.38
C VAL A 98 2.81 0.22 -8.94
N ALA A 99 2.98 -1.10 -8.96
CA ALA A 99 4.20 -1.73 -9.48
C ALA A 99 4.39 -1.43 -10.98
N LEU A 100 3.35 -1.56 -11.78
CA LEU A 100 3.43 -1.26 -13.21
C LEU A 100 3.77 0.22 -13.43
N ALA A 101 3.16 1.13 -12.69
CA ALA A 101 3.47 2.55 -12.77
C ALA A 101 4.95 2.83 -12.42
N LYS A 102 5.49 2.15 -11.42
CA LYS A 102 6.92 2.25 -11.08
C LYS A 102 7.82 1.74 -12.20
N VAL A 103 7.49 0.62 -12.81
CA VAL A 103 8.24 0.07 -13.95
C VAL A 103 8.25 1.06 -15.11
N LEU A 104 7.10 1.68 -15.40
CA LEU A 104 6.99 2.69 -16.47
C LEU A 104 7.87 3.91 -16.20
N ARG A 105 8.13 4.24 -14.94
CA ARG A 105 9.04 5.33 -14.54
C ARG A 105 10.52 4.88 -14.44
N GLY A 106 10.81 3.61 -14.67
CA GLY A 106 12.16 3.06 -14.53
C GLY A 106 12.58 2.80 -13.08
N GLU A 107 11.62 2.73 -12.15
CA GLU A 107 11.89 2.48 -10.73
C GLU A 107 11.94 0.98 -10.42
N ASP A 108 12.67 0.61 -9.35
CA ASP A 108 12.78 -0.77 -8.89
C ASP A 108 11.50 -1.25 -8.22
N VAL A 109 11.05 -2.47 -8.56
CA VAL A 109 9.86 -3.11 -7.99
C VAL A 109 10.15 -4.44 -7.30
N THR A 110 11.42 -4.78 -7.13
CA THR A 110 11.84 -6.10 -6.59
C THR A 110 11.16 -6.43 -5.27
N ALA A 111 11.07 -5.48 -4.34
CA ALA A 111 10.46 -5.67 -3.03
C ALA A 111 8.95 -5.94 -3.12
N MET A 112 8.29 -5.56 -4.21
CA MET A 112 6.85 -5.73 -4.40
C MET A 112 6.50 -7.10 -4.99
N LEU A 113 7.44 -7.77 -5.66
CA LEU A 113 7.16 -9.00 -6.42
C LEU A 113 6.44 -10.09 -5.62
N PRO A 114 6.82 -10.39 -4.35
CA PRO A 114 6.11 -11.42 -3.57
C PRO A 114 4.65 -11.11 -3.27
N PHE A 115 4.23 -9.85 -3.42
CA PHE A 115 2.87 -9.39 -3.10
C PHE A 115 2.00 -9.21 -4.35
N LEU A 116 2.54 -9.48 -5.54
CA LEU A 116 1.83 -9.28 -6.80
C LEU A 116 1.18 -10.57 -7.29
N GLY A 117 0.03 -10.42 -7.97
CA GLY A 117 -0.66 -11.52 -8.61
C GLY A 117 -0.12 -11.82 -10.01
N ASP A 118 -0.55 -12.94 -10.57
CA ASP A 118 -0.10 -13.40 -11.90
C ASP A 118 -0.37 -12.39 -13.00
N LYS A 119 -1.51 -11.71 -12.94
CA LYS A 119 -1.87 -10.68 -13.93
C LYS A 119 -0.87 -9.53 -13.92
N ALA A 120 -0.54 -9.02 -12.75
CA ALA A 120 0.41 -7.92 -12.59
C ALA A 120 1.82 -8.35 -13.00
N LEU A 121 2.25 -9.53 -12.57
CA LEU A 121 3.56 -10.07 -12.92
C LEU A 121 3.70 -10.26 -14.43
N GLY A 122 2.64 -10.75 -15.09
CA GLY A 122 2.59 -10.88 -16.54
C GLY A 122 2.70 -9.54 -17.26
N ALA A 123 1.98 -8.53 -16.80
CA ALA A 123 2.02 -7.19 -17.37
C ALA A 123 3.40 -6.54 -17.20
N ILE A 124 4.02 -6.69 -16.04
CA ILE A 124 5.37 -6.17 -15.76
C ILE A 124 6.40 -6.88 -16.63
N THR A 125 6.31 -8.19 -16.77
CA THR A 125 7.20 -8.98 -17.63
C THR A 125 7.13 -8.50 -19.07
N LYS A 126 5.92 -8.33 -19.60
CA LYS A 126 5.69 -7.84 -20.96
C LYS A 126 6.28 -6.46 -21.16
N GLU A 127 6.08 -5.54 -20.24
CA GLU A 127 6.60 -4.18 -20.31
C GLU A 127 8.14 -4.15 -20.29
N LYS A 128 8.75 -4.92 -19.38
CA LYS A 128 10.21 -5.00 -19.28
C LYS A 128 10.82 -5.58 -20.56
N LEU A 129 10.23 -6.63 -21.12
CA LEU A 129 10.68 -7.22 -22.39
C LEU A 129 10.56 -6.22 -23.53
N ALA A 130 9.47 -5.46 -23.60
CA ALA A 130 9.29 -4.43 -24.63
C ALA A 130 10.35 -3.34 -24.55
N ARG A 131 10.89 -3.08 -23.36
CA ARG A 131 11.96 -2.12 -23.12
C ARG A 131 13.37 -2.69 -23.26
N GLY A 132 13.48 -3.99 -23.53
CA GLY A 132 14.77 -4.67 -23.59
C GLY A 132 15.43 -4.84 -22.22
N GLU A 133 14.66 -4.76 -21.14
CA GLU A 133 15.17 -4.92 -19.79
C GLU A 133 15.20 -6.39 -19.36
N SER A 134 16.06 -6.73 -18.38
CA SER A 134 16.13 -8.07 -17.83
C SER A 134 14.89 -8.41 -17.00
N ILE A 135 14.44 -9.66 -17.09
CA ILE A 135 13.35 -10.21 -16.28
C ILE A 135 13.82 -11.29 -15.31
N THR A 136 15.12 -11.43 -15.13
CA THR A 136 15.70 -12.49 -14.27
C THR A 136 15.11 -12.48 -12.87
N GLU A 137 14.92 -11.32 -12.28
CA GLU A 137 14.35 -11.16 -10.93
C GLU A 137 12.88 -11.57 -10.83
N LEU A 138 12.16 -11.60 -11.97
CA LEU A 138 10.76 -11.99 -12.04
C LEU A 138 10.57 -13.51 -12.12
N LEU A 139 11.56 -14.24 -12.62
CA LEU A 139 11.43 -15.67 -12.92
C LEU A 139 10.89 -16.52 -11.77
N PRO A 140 11.33 -16.33 -10.49
CA PRO A 140 10.81 -17.12 -9.38
C PRO A 140 9.33 -16.92 -9.09
N PHE A 141 8.74 -15.83 -9.59
CA PHE A 141 7.35 -15.44 -9.31
C PHE A 141 6.41 -15.71 -10.49
N LEU A 142 6.94 -16.10 -11.65
CA LEU A 142 6.14 -16.35 -12.85
C LEU A 142 5.59 -17.77 -12.88
N ASP A 143 4.39 -17.94 -13.42
CA ASP A 143 3.82 -19.25 -13.63
C ASP A 143 4.42 -19.94 -14.86
N ASP A 144 4.16 -21.24 -14.99
CA ASP A 144 4.68 -22.06 -16.12
C ASP A 144 4.21 -21.56 -17.48
N SER A 145 2.98 -21.07 -17.55
CA SER A 145 2.40 -20.54 -18.78
C SER A 145 3.17 -19.31 -19.29
N THR A 146 3.43 -18.37 -18.39
CA THR A 146 4.19 -17.16 -18.71
C THR A 146 5.64 -17.48 -19.10
N LEU A 147 6.26 -18.42 -18.39
CA LEU A 147 7.62 -18.87 -18.71
C LEU A 147 7.69 -19.54 -20.10
N ARG A 148 6.70 -20.35 -20.44
CA ARG A 148 6.62 -20.98 -21.75
C ARG A 148 6.48 -19.95 -22.88
N GLU A 149 5.65 -18.94 -22.69
CA GLU A 149 5.50 -17.86 -23.66
C GLU A 149 6.81 -17.09 -23.85
N TYR A 150 7.51 -16.81 -22.76
CA TYR A 150 8.81 -16.17 -22.80
C TYR A 150 9.82 -16.99 -23.62
N VAL A 151 9.90 -18.29 -23.32
CA VAL A 151 10.81 -19.20 -24.03
C VAL A 151 10.46 -19.27 -25.51
N LYS A 152 9.20 -19.37 -25.87
CA LYS A 152 8.75 -19.40 -27.26
C LYS A 152 9.17 -18.14 -28.02
N LYS A 153 8.99 -16.97 -27.41
CA LYS A 153 9.41 -15.70 -28.02
C LYS A 153 10.93 -15.62 -28.19
N ALA A 154 11.68 -16.06 -27.18
CA ALA A 154 13.12 -16.08 -27.23
C ALA A 154 13.66 -17.00 -28.33
N LEU A 155 12.94 -18.10 -28.63
CA LEU A 155 13.28 -19.04 -29.70
C LEU A 155 12.72 -18.63 -31.07
N GLY A 156 11.99 -17.52 -31.16
CA GLY A 156 11.39 -17.06 -32.40
C GLY A 156 10.18 -17.88 -32.87
N ARG A 157 9.49 -18.51 -31.93
CA ARG A 157 8.33 -19.39 -32.23
C ARG A 157 7.01 -18.84 -31.74
#